data_db78224b8afc20af5f6610bbb5f81e40
#
_entry.id   db78224b8afc20af5f6610bbb5f81e40
#
_cell.length_a   1.000
_cell.length_b   1.000
_cell.length_c   1.000
_cell.angle_alpha   90.00
_cell.angle_beta   90.00
_cell.angle_gamma   90.00
#
_symmetry.space_group_name_H-M   'P 1'
#
loop_
_entity.id
_entity.type
_entity.pdbx_description
1 polymer ?
#
loop_
_entity_poly.entity_id
_entity_poly.type
_entity_poly.pdbx_seq_one_letter_code
_entity_poly.pdbx_strand_id
1 'polypeptide(L)'
;MISPGEPFSIRSERTGPVHRITPVGELDIATVSKLREEFEAVFSDGDAETIVVDLTKLEFIDSTGIRALLEMNAVCEHTDRLRIVNGSPPVVRLFDIAGVRPLLPIINSADDPRAPLPTRTSQPPA
;
A
#
# COMPACT_ATOMS: atom_id res chain seq x y z
N MET A 1 -14.00 -22.92 -12.82
CA MET A 1 -13.91 -22.61 -12.25
C MET A 1 -13.66 -21.86 -11.97
N ILE A 2 -13.80 -21.49 -11.98
CA ILE A 2 -13.45 -20.72 -11.70
C ILE A 2 -13.04 -20.55 -10.76
N SER A 3 -12.34 -20.57 -11.10
CA SER A 3 -11.79 -20.35 -9.97
C SER A 3 -12.38 -19.21 -9.37
N PRO A 4 -12.71 -19.29 -8.28
CA PRO A 4 -13.22 -18.23 -7.58
C PRO A 4 -12.16 -17.24 -7.56
N GLY A 5 -12.26 -16.36 -7.95
CA GLY A 5 -11.33 -15.42 -7.85
C GLY A 5 -10.14 -15.66 -8.66
N GLU A 6 -9.47 -14.69 -9.00
CA GLU A 6 -8.24 -14.77 -9.68
C GLU A 6 -7.18 -15.13 -8.76
N PRO A 7 -6.22 -15.87 -9.19
CA PRO A 7 -5.05 -16.09 -8.37
C PRO A 7 -4.44 -14.75 -8.03
N PHE A 8 -3.96 -14.66 -6.83
CA PHE A 8 -3.27 -13.45 -6.40
C PHE A 8 -2.02 -13.24 -7.26
N SER A 9 -1.79 -12.00 -7.65
CA SER A 9 -0.59 -11.68 -8.40
C SER A 9 -0.12 -10.30 -8.02
N ILE A 10 1.11 -9.98 -8.39
CA ILE A 10 1.68 -8.67 -8.13
C ILE A 10 2.19 -8.12 -9.46
N ARG A 11 1.79 -6.90 -9.76
CA ARG A 11 2.38 -6.17 -10.87
C ARG A 11 3.35 -5.17 -10.28
N SER A 12 4.51 -5.07 -10.90
CA SER A 12 5.53 -4.19 -10.39
C SER A 12 6.12 -3.45 -11.57
N GLU A 13 6.10 -2.12 -11.53
CA GLU A 13 6.68 -1.39 -12.63
C GLU A 13 7.31 -0.11 -12.15
N ARG A 14 8.32 0.31 -12.84
CA ARG A 14 9.08 1.46 -12.46
C ARG A 14 8.95 2.55 -13.52
N THR A 15 8.68 3.75 -13.08
CA THR A 15 8.60 4.90 -13.96
C THR A 15 9.43 6.00 -13.33
N GLY A 16 10.64 6.21 -13.84
CA GLY A 16 11.54 7.19 -13.26
C GLY A 16 11.85 6.87 -11.81
N PRO A 17 11.68 7.82 -10.91
CA PRO A 17 11.97 7.58 -9.49
C PRO A 17 10.86 6.88 -8.73
N VAL A 18 9.75 6.53 -9.40
CA VAL A 18 8.61 5.92 -8.74
C VAL A 18 8.53 4.45 -9.10
N HIS A 19 8.47 3.59 -8.10
CA HIS A 19 8.24 2.17 -8.33
C HIS A 19 6.89 1.80 -7.76
N ARG A 20 5.98 1.32 -8.63
CA ARG A 20 4.62 1.01 -8.24
C ARG A 20 4.45 -0.50 -8.13
N ILE A 21 3.95 -0.93 -6.98
CA ILE A 21 3.65 -2.33 -6.72
C ILE A 21 2.14 -2.45 -6.60
N THR A 22 1.54 -3.24 -7.46
CA THR A 22 0.08 -3.37 -7.50
C THR A 22 -0.33 -4.81 -7.22
N PRO A 23 -0.73 -5.11 -5.98
CA PRO A 23 -1.28 -6.44 -5.71
C PRO A 23 -2.67 -6.55 -6.32
N VAL A 24 -2.93 -7.71 -6.90
CA VAL A 24 -4.19 -7.99 -7.60
C VAL A 24 -4.82 -9.21 -6.95
N GLY A 25 -6.07 -9.09 -6.55
CA GLY A 25 -6.81 -10.20 -5.95
C GLY A 25 -7.06 -9.98 -4.48
N GLU A 26 -6.80 -11.00 -3.67
CA GLU A 26 -7.08 -10.93 -2.24
C GLU A 26 -5.78 -10.95 -1.45
N LEU A 27 -5.64 -10.00 -0.57
CA LEU A 27 -4.46 -9.90 0.28
C LEU A 27 -4.81 -10.44 1.65
N ASP A 28 -4.34 -11.64 1.95
CA ASP A 28 -4.67 -12.35 3.18
C ASP A 28 -3.45 -13.13 3.65
N ILE A 29 -3.66 -14.00 4.63
CA ILE A 29 -2.55 -14.74 5.22
C ILE A 29 -1.86 -15.64 4.19
N ALA A 30 -2.58 -16.09 3.17
CA ALA A 30 -2.00 -16.97 2.16
C ALA A 30 -1.16 -16.22 1.13
N THR A 31 -1.41 -14.93 0.94
CA THR A 31 -0.78 -14.18 -0.15
C THR A 31 0.14 -13.08 0.32
N VAL A 32 0.05 -12.70 1.59
CA VAL A 32 0.75 -11.52 2.08
C VAL A 32 2.28 -11.63 1.93
N SER A 33 2.83 -12.83 1.99
CA SER A 33 4.26 -12.98 1.85
C SER A 33 4.76 -12.53 0.48
N LYS A 34 3.93 -12.70 -0.55
CA LYS A 34 4.33 -12.26 -1.88
C LYS A 34 4.46 -10.74 -1.94
N LEU A 35 3.56 -10.04 -1.29
CA LEU A 35 3.65 -8.59 -1.26
C LEU A 35 4.86 -8.15 -0.43
N ARG A 36 5.10 -8.79 0.71
CA ARG A 36 6.25 -8.45 1.52
C ARG A 36 7.55 -8.64 0.77
N GLU A 37 7.67 -9.75 0.04
CA GLU A 37 8.89 -10.03 -0.71
C GLU A 37 9.12 -9.01 -1.79
N GLU A 38 8.07 -8.62 -2.50
CA GLU A 38 8.23 -7.63 -3.55
C GLU A 38 8.59 -6.27 -2.97
N PHE A 39 7.94 -5.88 -1.89
CA PHE A 39 8.25 -4.62 -1.25
C PHE A 39 9.71 -4.60 -0.79
N GLU A 40 10.16 -5.67 -0.18
CA GLU A 40 11.54 -5.73 0.30
C GLU A 40 12.54 -5.64 -0.82
N ALA A 41 12.25 -6.30 -1.93
CA ALA A 41 13.14 -6.25 -3.08
C ALA A 41 13.25 -4.83 -3.61
N VAL A 42 12.13 -4.13 -3.72
CA VAL A 42 12.13 -2.75 -4.22
C VAL A 42 12.81 -1.82 -3.23
N PHE A 43 12.50 -1.99 -1.95
CA PHE A 43 13.06 -1.13 -0.92
C PHE A 43 14.58 -1.29 -0.83
N SER A 44 15.05 -2.53 -0.89
CA SER A 44 16.49 -2.82 -0.77
C SER A 44 17.28 -2.39 -1.98
N ASP A 45 16.64 -2.38 -3.14
CA ASP A 45 17.30 -1.94 -4.35
C ASP A 45 17.74 -0.48 -4.25
N GLY A 46 16.94 0.33 -3.55
CA GLY A 46 17.35 1.69 -3.25
C GLY A 46 17.24 2.68 -4.38
N ASP A 47 16.86 2.24 -5.58
CA ASP A 47 16.78 3.14 -6.73
C ASP A 47 15.51 3.97 -6.75
N ALA A 48 14.43 3.49 -6.15
CA ALA A 48 13.18 4.21 -6.17
C ALA A 48 13.17 5.25 -5.06
N GLU A 49 12.87 6.49 -5.41
CA GLU A 49 12.69 7.53 -4.41
C GLU A 49 11.33 7.41 -3.75
N THR A 50 10.36 6.94 -4.51
CA THR A 50 9.00 6.75 -4.00
C THR A 50 8.55 5.34 -4.34
N ILE A 51 8.02 4.64 -3.34
CA ILE A 51 7.44 3.33 -3.54
C ILE A 51 5.95 3.47 -3.34
N VAL A 52 5.19 3.08 -4.35
CA VAL A 52 3.73 3.16 -4.30
C VAL A 52 3.17 1.75 -4.21
N VAL A 53 2.38 1.49 -3.18
CA VAL A 53 1.61 0.26 -3.10
C VAL A 53 0.20 0.63 -3.51
N ASP A 54 -0.23 0.15 -4.67
CA ASP A 54 -1.48 0.55 -5.29
C ASP A 54 -2.54 -0.51 -5.02
N LEU A 55 -3.52 -0.17 -4.20
CA LEU A 55 -4.53 -1.12 -3.76
C LEU A 55 -5.78 -1.12 -4.64
N THR A 56 -5.76 -0.38 -5.75
CA THR A 56 -6.96 -0.27 -6.57
C THR A 56 -7.42 -1.58 -7.19
N LYS A 57 -6.52 -2.56 -7.31
CA LYS A 57 -6.87 -3.86 -7.87
C LYS A 57 -7.11 -4.93 -6.81
N LEU A 58 -7.08 -4.56 -5.55
CA LEU A 58 -7.41 -5.52 -4.50
C LEU A 58 -8.91 -5.65 -4.36
N GLU A 59 -9.37 -6.90 -4.28
CA GLU A 59 -10.77 -7.19 -4.04
C GLU A 59 -11.06 -7.39 -2.56
N PHE A 60 -10.04 -7.72 -1.79
CA PHE A 60 -10.22 -8.05 -0.39
C PHE A 60 -8.90 -7.86 0.35
N ILE A 61 -8.98 -7.44 1.60
CA ILE A 61 -7.83 -7.39 2.48
C ILE A 61 -8.32 -7.79 3.88
N ASP A 62 -7.50 -8.55 4.60
CA ASP A 62 -7.83 -8.88 5.98
C ASP A 62 -6.82 -8.24 6.92
N SER A 63 -6.90 -8.58 8.20
CA SER A 63 -6.04 -7.96 9.19
C SER A 63 -4.55 -8.29 8.95
N THR A 64 -4.26 -9.45 8.36
CA THR A 64 -2.88 -9.79 8.03
C THR A 64 -2.32 -8.83 6.99
N GLY A 65 -3.14 -8.52 5.98
CA GLY A 65 -2.74 -7.55 4.96
C GLY A 65 -2.57 -6.15 5.54
N ILE A 66 -3.48 -5.74 6.40
CA ILE A 66 -3.38 -4.42 7.04
C ILE A 66 -2.09 -4.34 7.85
N ARG A 67 -1.79 -5.40 8.61
CA ARG A 67 -0.56 -5.40 9.40
C ARG A 67 0.67 -5.27 8.52
N ALA A 68 0.67 -5.94 7.37
CA ALA A 68 1.80 -5.84 6.45
C ALA A 68 2.00 -4.41 5.97
N LEU A 69 0.91 -3.72 5.66
CA LEU A 69 1.01 -2.33 5.23
C LEU A 69 1.56 -1.44 6.34
N LEU A 70 1.14 -1.68 7.57
CA LEU A 70 1.67 -0.92 8.70
C LEU A 70 3.16 -1.17 8.89
N GLU A 71 3.59 -2.42 8.70
CA GLU A 71 5.01 -2.75 8.82
C GLU A 71 5.84 -2.11 7.73
N MET A 72 5.32 -2.10 6.51
CA MET A 72 5.99 -1.43 5.41
C MET A 72 6.14 0.06 5.69
N ASN A 73 5.09 0.65 6.23
CA ASN A 73 5.13 2.06 6.59
C ASN A 73 6.17 2.33 7.66
N ALA A 74 6.27 1.44 8.64
CA ALA A 74 7.26 1.61 9.70
C ALA A 74 8.68 1.57 9.16
N VAL A 75 8.93 0.69 8.19
CA VAL A 75 10.25 0.61 7.57
C VAL A 75 10.59 1.91 6.85
N CYS A 76 9.60 2.57 6.27
CA CYS A 76 9.81 3.78 5.48
C CYS A 76 9.61 5.07 6.25
N GLU A 77 9.30 5.00 7.54
CA GLU A 77 8.75 6.18 8.20
C GLU A 77 9.73 7.34 8.31
N HIS A 78 11.02 7.09 8.29
CA HIS A 78 11.99 8.19 8.35
C HIS A 78 12.41 8.69 6.98
N THR A 79 11.92 8.06 5.92
CA THR A 79 12.35 8.40 4.57
C THR A 79 11.25 9.03 3.74
N ASP A 80 10.02 8.97 4.22
CA ASP A 80 8.86 9.48 3.49
C ASP A 80 8.74 8.89 2.09
N ARG A 81 9.20 7.65 1.92
CA ARG A 81 9.26 7.02 0.61
C ARG A 81 7.98 6.30 0.22
N LEU A 82 7.13 5.94 1.17
CA LEU A 82 5.97 5.09 0.88
C LEU A 82 4.72 5.90 0.64
N ARG A 83 3.97 5.51 -0.37
CA ARG A 83 2.61 6.00 -0.59
C ARG A 83 1.72 4.79 -0.84
N ILE A 84 0.49 4.84 -0.36
CA ILE A 84 -0.47 3.77 -0.56
C ILE A 84 -1.66 4.36 -1.29
N VAL A 85 -1.92 3.88 -2.51
CA VAL A 85 -3.07 4.35 -3.27
C VAL A 85 -4.30 3.63 -2.75
N ASN A 86 -5.31 4.39 -2.41
CA ASN A 86 -6.51 3.91 -1.78
C ASN A 86 -7.20 2.84 -2.62
N GLY A 87 -7.78 1.87 -1.95
CA GLY A 87 -8.42 0.76 -2.62
C GLY A 87 -9.88 1.01 -2.93
N SER A 88 -10.56 -0.08 -3.28
CA SER A 88 -11.99 -0.05 -3.52
C SER A 88 -12.75 0.22 -2.23
N PRO A 89 -14.04 0.55 -2.30
CA PRO A 89 -14.80 0.84 -1.09
C PRO A 89 -14.73 -0.23 0.00
N PRO A 90 -14.77 -1.53 -0.29
CA PRO A 90 -14.63 -2.51 0.79
C PRO A 90 -13.29 -2.43 1.51
N VAL A 91 -12.22 -2.15 0.78
CA VAL A 91 -10.90 -2.01 1.40
C VAL A 91 -10.85 -0.77 2.26
N VAL A 92 -11.36 0.35 1.75
CA VAL A 92 -11.41 1.60 2.49
C VAL A 92 -12.20 1.44 3.78
N ARG A 93 -13.33 0.73 3.69
CA ARG A 93 -14.17 0.52 4.85
C ARG A 93 -13.41 -0.25 5.94
N LEU A 94 -12.63 -1.24 5.53
CA LEU A 94 -11.90 -2.02 6.50
C LEU A 94 -10.82 -1.18 7.17
N PHE A 95 -10.17 -0.29 6.42
CA PHE A 95 -9.23 0.65 7.02
C PHE A 95 -9.91 1.52 8.07
N ASP A 96 -11.12 1.99 7.77
CA ASP A 96 -11.86 2.82 8.71
C ASP A 96 -12.24 2.04 9.96
N ILE A 97 -12.73 0.81 9.78
CA ILE A 97 -13.12 -0.03 10.92
C ILE A 97 -11.90 -0.33 11.79
N ALA A 98 -10.76 -0.61 11.18
CA ALA A 98 -9.55 -0.91 11.92
C ALA A 98 -8.88 0.32 12.51
N GLY A 99 -9.31 1.51 12.11
CA GLY A 99 -8.74 2.75 12.64
C GLY A 99 -7.35 3.04 12.15
N VAL A 100 -6.95 2.49 11.00
CA VAL A 100 -5.57 2.61 10.54
C VAL A 100 -5.35 3.69 9.49
N ARG A 101 -6.43 4.28 8.94
CA ARG A 101 -6.26 5.29 7.90
C ARG A 101 -5.32 6.42 8.31
N PRO A 102 -5.47 6.99 9.51
CA PRO A 102 -4.56 8.10 9.88
C PRO A 102 -3.12 7.66 10.05
N LEU A 103 -2.88 6.35 10.15
CA LEU A 103 -1.54 5.83 10.37
C LEU A 103 -0.81 5.51 9.07
N LEU A 104 -1.48 5.59 7.94
CA LEU A 104 -0.91 5.17 6.67
C LEU A 104 -0.80 6.35 5.71
N PRO A 105 0.20 6.35 4.82
CA PRO A 105 0.40 7.44 3.86
C PRO A 105 -0.51 7.25 2.64
N ILE A 106 -1.81 7.37 2.85
CA ILE A 106 -2.80 7.05 1.83
C ILE A 106 -3.03 8.25 0.93
N ILE A 107 -3.01 7.99 -0.37
CA ILE A 107 -3.34 8.98 -1.38
C ILE A 107 -4.41 8.39 -2.29
N ASN A 108 -5.02 9.22 -3.10
CA ASN A 108 -5.97 8.78 -4.11
C ASN A 108 -5.25 8.52 -5.42
N SER A 109 -5.88 7.76 -6.31
CA SER A 109 -5.22 7.36 -7.54
C SER A 109 -4.89 8.55 -8.44
N ALA A 110 -5.59 9.67 -8.28
CA ALA A 110 -5.32 10.86 -9.09
C ALA A 110 -4.19 11.71 -8.53
N ASP A 111 -3.73 11.42 -7.31
CA ASP A 111 -2.71 12.23 -6.68
C ASP A 111 -1.33 11.90 -7.20
N ASP A 112 -0.45 12.89 -7.20
CA ASP A 112 0.94 12.67 -7.54
C ASP A 112 1.62 12.01 -6.34
N PRO A 113 2.13 10.79 -6.49
CA PRO A 113 2.74 10.11 -5.34
C PRO A 113 4.02 10.78 -4.85
N ARG A 114 4.61 11.64 -5.65
CA ARG A 114 5.83 12.34 -5.24
C ARG A 114 5.55 13.61 -4.48
N ALA A 115 4.29 14.05 -4.47
CA ALA A 115 3.94 15.27 -3.75
C ALA A 115 4.00 15.01 -2.25
N PRO A 116 4.34 16.01 -1.45
CA PRO A 116 4.31 15.83 0.00
C PRO A 116 2.90 15.51 0.45
N LEU A 117 2.80 14.68 1.49
CA LEU A 117 1.50 14.40 2.07
C LEU A 117 0.95 15.66 2.71
N PRO A 118 -0.38 15.79 2.72
CA PRO A 118 -0.99 16.90 3.46
C PRO A 118 -0.57 16.78 4.91
N THR A 119 -0.32 17.92 5.53
CA THR A 119 0.06 17.92 6.91
C THR A 119 -1.06 17.44 7.74
N ARG A 120 -0.86 16.32 8.31
CA ARG A 120 -1.85 15.84 9.12
C ARG A 120 -1.72 16.37 10.38
N THR A 121 -1.09 16.99 10.58
CA THR A 121 -0.91 17.34 11.69
C THR A 121 -1.59 18.09 12.35
N SER A 122 -1.85 18.21 12.08
CA SER A 122 -2.20 18.71 12.52
C SER A 122 -2.49 18.57 13.56
N GLN A 123 -2.49 18.59 14.00
CA GLN A 123 -2.68 18.53 14.82
C GLN A 123 -2.95 18.96 15.58
N PRO A 124 -3.24 18.95 16.21
CA PRO A 124 -3.65 19.21 16.96
C PRO A 124 -3.84 19.88 17.64
N PRO A 125 -4.09 20.28 17.87
CA PRO A 125 -4.21 20.93 18.46
C PRO A 125 -4.43 21.04 19.44
N ALA A 126 -4.39 21.11 19.70
CA ALA A 126 -4.56 21.09 20.57
C ALA A 126 -4.80 21.36 21.25
#